data_61620410090dec4e5fd95a766fc2a2cb
#
_entry.id   61620410090dec4e5fd95a766fc2a2cb
#
_cell.length_a   1.000
_cell.length_b   1.000
_cell.length_c   1.000
_cell.angle_alpha   90.00
_cell.angle_beta   90.00
_cell.angle_gamma   90.00
#
_symmetry.space_group_name_H-M   'P 1'
#
loop_
_entity.id
_entity.type
_entity.pdbx_description
1 polymer ?
#
loop_
_entity_poly.entity_id
_entity_poly.type
_entity_poly.pdbx_seq_one_letter_code
_entity_poly.pdbx_strand_id
1 'polypeptide(L)'
;MITALYASILALLLIWLAFQVIKQRRSNKIAYADGGVEALQIARSAQSNASEYIPITLILMALVEYNGASVWMIHLAGVAFVIGRIIHARGILGEDLKGRVTGMKFTFFTMIGLVVLNLIYLPYGNLW
;
A
#
# COMPACT_ATOMS: atom_id res chain seq x y z
N MET A 1 -0.03 -6.90 18.28
CA MET A 1 0.86 -6.65 17.12
C MET A 1 0.55 -5.29 16.50
N ILE A 2 1.57 -4.44 16.46
CA ILE A 2 1.43 -3.05 15.97
C ILE A 2 1.09 -2.99 14.48
N THR A 3 1.59 -3.95 13.70
CA THR A 3 1.26 -4.05 12.28
C THR A 3 -0.25 -4.06 12.03
N ALA A 4 -1.05 -4.59 12.95
CA ALA A 4 -2.50 -4.60 12.83
C ALA A 4 -3.11 -3.19 12.75
N LEU A 5 -2.52 -2.19 13.43
CA LEU A 5 -2.95 -0.81 13.33
C LEU A 5 -2.81 -0.30 11.89
N TYR A 6 -1.64 -0.50 11.29
CA TYR A 6 -1.36 -0.05 9.93
C TYR A 6 -2.14 -0.84 8.89
N ALA A 7 -2.31 -2.14 9.11
CA ALA A 7 -3.17 -2.98 8.27
C ALA A 7 -4.61 -2.46 8.25
N SER A 8 -5.14 -2.05 9.40
CA SER A 8 -6.48 -1.48 9.51
C SER A 8 -6.62 -0.16 8.76
N ILE A 9 -5.65 0.74 8.92
CA ILE A 9 -5.63 2.02 8.19
C ILE A 9 -5.57 1.77 6.67
N LEU A 10 -4.70 0.87 6.24
CA LEU A 10 -4.54 0.56 4.82
C LEU A 10 -5.75 -0.18 4.23
N ALA A 11 -6.44 -0.99 5.04
CA ALA A 11 -7.70 -1.60 4.62
C ALA A 11 -8.77 -0.53 4.37
N LEU A 12 -8.84 0.52 5.19
CA LEU A 12 -9.73 1.65 4.95
C LEU A 12 -9.38 2.37 3.64
N LEU A 13 -8.10 2.53 3.34
CA LEU A 13 -7.66 3.11 2.07
C LEU A 13 -8.12 2.23 0.89
N LEU A 14 -7.96 0.91 0.99
CA LEU A 14 -8.41 -0.02 -0.06
C LEU A 14 -9.92 0.04 -0.26
N ILE A 15 -10.69 0.14 0.82
CA ILE A 15 -12.15 0.30 0.75
C ILE A 15 -12.49 1.62 0.04
N TRP A 16 -11.84 2.71 0.41
CA TRP A 16 -12.05 4.00 -0.24
C TRP A 16 -11.74 3.95 -1.74
N LEU A 17 -10.64 3.29 -2.13
CA LEU A 17 -10.28 3.11 -3.54
C LEU A 17 -11.30 2.24 -4.28
N ALA A 18 -11.83 1.21 -3.63
CA ALA A 18 -12.91 0.40 -4.18
C ALA A 18 -14.16 1.25 -4.44
N PHE A 19 -14.50 2.16 -3.54
CA PHE A 19 -15.63 3.08 -3.73
C PHE A 19 -15.38 4.06 -4.88
N GLN A 20 -14.14 4.49 -5.12
CA GLN A 20 -13.84 5.31 -6.31
C GLN A 20 -14.15 4.56 -7.61
N VAL A 21 -13.80 3.28 -7.68
CA VAL A 21 -14.13 2.42 -8.83
C VAL A 21 -15.66 2.25 -8.96
N ILE A 22 -16.33 1.92 -7.87
CA ILE A 22 -17.79 1.73 -7.86
C ILE A 22 -18.52 2.99 -8.30
N LYS A 23 -18.07 4.15 -7.83
CA LYS A 23 -18.64 5.44 -8.22
C LYS A 23 -18.55 5.66 -9.73
N GLN A 24 -17.40 5.38 -10.34
CA GLN A 24 -17.23 5.51 -11.78
C GLN A 24 -18.07 4.52 -12.57
N ARG A 25 -18.17 3.28 -12.08
CA ARG A 25 -19.02 2.26 -12.72
C ARG A 25 -20.50 2.67 -12.73
N ARG A 26 -20.98 3.17 -11.60
CA ARG A 26 -22.39 3.62 -11.50
C ARG A 26 -22.67 4.84 -12.39
N SER A 27 -21.77 5.82 -12.40
CA SER A 27 -21.92 7.04 -13.21
C SER A 27 -21.94 6.75 -14.71
N ASN A 28 -21.17 5.75 -15.16
CA ASN A 28 -21.01 5.43 -16.58
C ASN A 28 -21.78 4.17 -16.99
N LYS A 29 -22.52 3.53 -16.06
CA LYS A 29 -23.30 2.31 -16.30
C LYS A 29 -22.46 1.16 -16.87
N ILE A 30 -21.27 0.94 -16.34
CA ILE A 30 -20.32 -0.09 -16.78
C ILE A 30 -20.16 -1.13 -15.69
N ALA A 31 -20.66 -2.37 -15.93
CA ALA A 31 -20.59 -3.47 -14.99
C ALA A 31 -19.21 -4.14 -14.99
N TYR A 32 -18.61 -4.32 -16.16
CA TYR A 32 -17.35 -5.07 -16.34
C TYR A 32 -16.35 -4.27 -17.16
N ALA A 33 -15.07 -4.59 -17.03
CA ALA A 33 -13.96 -3.91 -17.70
C ALA A 33 -14.03 -2.40 -17.46
N ASP A 34 -13.66 -1.57 -18.41
CA ASP A 34 -13.70 -0.11 -18.27
C ASP A 34 -14.53 0.63 -19.34
N GLY A 35 -14.96 -0.08 -20.37
CA GLY A 35 -15.75 0.48 -21.46
C GLY A 35 -15.06 1.63 -22.20
N GLY A 36 -13.74 1.77 -22.08
CA GLY A 36 -12.98 2.89 -22.64
C GLY A 36 -13.12 4.20 -21.86
N VAL A 37 -13.75 4.18 -20.67
CA VAL A 37 -13.94 5.38 -19.84
C VAL A 37 -12.66 5.70 -19.08
N GLU A 38 -12.04 6.82 -19.37
CA GLU A 38 -10.76 7.23 -18.79
C GLU A 38 -10.82 7.36 -17.25
N ALA A 39 -11.88 7.99 -16.72
CA ALA A 39 -12.05 8.16 -15.28
C ALA A 39 -12.12 6.81 -14.56
N LEU A 40 -12.72 5.79 -15.16
CA LEU A 40 -12.76 4.44 -14.60
C LEU A 40 -11.41 3.76 -14.70
N GLN A 41 -10.67 3.94 -15.80
CA GLN A 41 -9.31 3.42 -15.95
C GLN A 41 -8.37 3.98 -14.86
N ILE A 42 -8.46 5.29 -14.60
CA ILE A 42 -7.68 5.97 -13.57
C ILE A 42 -8.01 5.42 -12.17
N ALA A 43 -9.29 5.29 -11.83
CA ALA A 43 -9.72 4.75 -10.55
C ALA A 43 -9.24 3.29 -10.36
N ARG A 44 -9.32 2.48 -11.40
CA ARG A 44 -8.82 1.09 -11.38
C ARG A 44 -7.30 1.04 -11.23
N SER A 45 -6.57 1.96 -11.86
CA SER A 45 -5.11 2.03 -11.72
C SER A 45 -4.71 2.34 -10.29
N ALA A 46 -5.39 3.27 -9.62
CA ALA A 46 -5.14 3.59 -8.22
C ALA A 46 -5.40 2.38 -7.31
N GLN A 47 -6.52 1.70 -7.50
CA GLN A 47 -6.89 0.51 -6.74
C GLN A 47 -5.90 -0.64 -6.97
N SER A 48 -5.58 -0.91 -8.22
CA SER A 48 -4.69 -2.01 -8.62
C SER A 48 -3.30 -1.84 -8.01
N ASN A 49 -2.72 -0.66 -8.11
CA ASN A 49 -1.41 -0.38 -7.54
C ASN A 49 -1.40 -0.58 -6.02
N ALA A 50 -2.41 -0.08 -5.31
CA ALA A 50 -2.52 -0.29 -3.88
C ALA A 50 -2.62 -1.77 -3.52
N SER A 51 -3.43 -2.52 -4.25
CA SER A 51 -3.61 -3.96 -4.05
C SER A 51 -2.34 -4.78 -4.32
N GLU A 52 -1.46 -4.28 -5.19
CA GLU A 52 -0.18 -4.94 -5.49
C GLU A 52 0.85 -4.74 -4.36
N TYR A 53 0.92 -3.56 -3.77
CA TYR A 53 2.01 -3.23 -2.84
C TYR A 53 1.64 -3.35 -1.36
N ILE A 54 0.38 -3.18 -0.98
CA ILE A 54 -0.03 -3.21 0.42
C ILE A 54 0.14 -4.59 1.04
N PRO A 55 -0.35 -5.70 0.44
CA PRO A 55 -0.29 -6.99 1.10
C PRO A 55 1.12 -7.47 1.44
N ILE A 56 2.04 -7.42 0.48
CA ILE A 56 3.42 -7.88 0.73
C ILE A 56 4.13 -7.01 1.76
N THR A 57 3.87 -5.71 1.76
CA THR A 57 4.48 -4.80 2.73
C THR A 57 4.00 -5.10 4.14
N LEU A 58 2.71 -5.36 4.32
CA LEU A 58 2.15 -5.75 5.62
C LEU A 58 2.68 -7.10 6.09
N ILE A 59 2.88 -8.04 5.18
CA ILE A 59 3.51 -9.32 5.50
C ILE A 59 4.93 -9.09 6.02
N LEU A 60 5.73 -8.28 5.32
CA LEU A 60 7.09 -7.95 5.75
C LEU A 60 7.11 -7.27 7.12
N MET A 61 6.18 -6.34 7.37
CA MET A 61 6.04 -5.68 8.67
C MET A 61 5.71 -6.69 9.78
N ALA A 62 4.74 -7.57 9.53
CA ALA A 62 4.32 -8.56 10.51
C ALA A 62 5.43 -9.55 10.84
N LEU A 63 6.18 -9.98 9.84
CA LEU A 63 7.28 -10.93 10.03
C LEU A 63 8.43 -10.32 10.86
N VAL A 64 8.83 -9.10 10.55
CA VAL A 64 9.90 -8.43 11.29
C VAL A 64 9.46 -8.09 12.71
N GLU A 65 8.20 -7.74 12.90
CA GLU A 65 7.63 -7.51 14.24
C GLU A 65 7.59 -8.81 15.05
N TYR A 66 7.15 -9.90 14.45
CA TYR A 66 7.15 -11.22 15.07
C TYR A 66 8.56 -11.66 15.49
N ASN A 67 9.56 -11.36 14.69
CA ASN A 67 10.96 -11.68 14.98
C ASN A 67 11.63 -10.71 15.95
N GLY A 68 10.90 -9.79 16.55
CA GLY A 68 11.37 -8.99 17.68
C GLY A 68 11.96 -7.64 17.35
N ALA A 69 11.67 -7.08 16.18
CA ALA A 69 12.07 -5.73 15.85
C ALA A 69 11.47 -4.72 16.85
N SER A 70 12.21 -3.64 17.10
CA SER A 70 11.77 -2.62 18.05
C SER A 70 10.49 -1.91 17.58
N VAL A 71 9.65 -1.57 18.54
CA VAL A 71 8.35 -0.92 18.29
C VAL A 71 8.46 0.33 17.41
N TRP A 72 9.49 1.14 17.64
CA TRP A 72 9.69 2.37 16.85
C TRP A 72 9.98 2.08 15.37
N MET A 73 10.62 0.97 15.05
CA MET A 73 10.89 0.57 13.66
C MET A 73 9.60 0.25 12.91
N ILE A 74 8.67 -0.43 13.58
CA ILE A 74 7.37 -0.77 13.00
C ILE A 74 6.54 0.49 12.78
N HIS A 75 6.54 1.40 13.75
CA HIS A 75 5.84 2.69 13.60
C HIS A 75 6.45 3.53 12.48
N LEU A 76 7.77 3.62 12.40
CA LEU A 76 8.44 4.37 11.33
C LEU A 76 8.08 3.82 9.95
N ALA A 77 8.19 2.51 9.77
CA ALA A 77 7.83 1.85 8.52
C ALA A 77 6.35 2.03 8.19
N GLY A 78 5.46 1.84 9.16
CA GLY A 78 4.02 1.97 9.00
C GLY A 78 3.60 3.38 8.61
N VAL A 79 4.09 4.39 9.31
CA VAL A 79 3.79 5.80 9.03
C VAL A 79 4.30 6.18 7.64
N ALA A 80 5.56 5.86 7.32
CA ALA A 80 6.13 6.17 6.01
C ALA A 80 5.35 5.50 4.87
N PHE A 81 4.96 4.25 5.06
CA PHE A 81 4.19 3.51 4.07
C PHE A 81 2.79 4.06 3.88
N VAL A 82 2.07 4.35 4.96
CA VAL A 82 0.71 4.94 4.90
C VAL A 82 0.75 6.29 4.18
N ILE A 83 1.69 7.16 4.56
CA ILE A 83 1.86 8.47 3.89
C ILE A 83 2.11 8.27 2.40
N GLY A 84 3.03 7.38 2.04
CA GLY A 84 3.36 7.09 0.65
C GLY A 84 2.16 6.57 -0.14
N ARG A 85 1.37 5.68 0.45
CA ARG A 85 0.19 5.13 -0.22
C ARG A 85 -0.92 6.15 -0.40
N ILE A 86 -1.13 7.04 0.57
CA ILE A 86 -2.11 8.13 0.45
C ILE A 86 -1.68 9.11 -0.64
N ILE A 87 -0.42 9.54 -0.63
CA ILE A 87 0.13 10.46 -1.65
C ILE A 87 0.00 9.83 -3.04
N HIS A 88 0.34 8.55 -3.18
CA HIS A 88 0.28 7.85 -4.46
C HIS A 88 -1.16 7.74 -4.99
N ALA A 89 -2.10 7.32 -4.14
CA ALA A 89 -3.50 7.18 -4.52
C ALA A 89 -4.08 8.54 -4.98
N ARG A 90 -3.83 9.59 -4.22
CA ARG A 90 -4.25 10.95 -4.58
C ARG A 90 -3.56 11.44 -5.86
N GLY A 91 -2.30 11.10 -6.04
CA GLY A 91 -1.55 11.43 -7.24
C GLY A 91 -2.15 10.80 -8.49
N ILE A 92 -2.54 9.53 -8.45
CA ILE A 92 -3.20 8.88 -9.59
C ILE A 92 -4.57 9.48 -9.84
N LEU A 93 -5.40 9.58 -8.80
CA LEU A 93 -6.78 10.07 -8.95
C LEU A 93 -6.83 11.53 -9.41
N GLY A 94 -5.86 12.34 -9.03
CA GLY A 94 -5.73 13.75 -9.44
C GLY A 94 -4.88 13.96 -10.69
N GLU A 95 -4.41 12.89 -11.32
CA GLU A 95 -3.53 12.95 -12.50
C GLU A 95 -2.28 13.79 -12.24
N ASP A 96 -1.77 13.74 -11.00
CA ASP A 96 -0.56 14.44 -10.56
C ASP A 96 0.64 13.49 -10.59
N LEU A 97 1.51 13.66 -11.58
CA LEU A 97 2.69 12.82 -11.74
C LEU A 97 3.66 12.93 -10.56
N LYS A 98 3.82 14.13 -9.99
CA LYS A 98 4.71 14.32 -8.82
C LYS A 98 4.22 13.53 -7.61
N GLY A 99 2.94 13.57 -7.32
CA GLY A 99 2.33 12.80 -6.23
C GLY A 99 2.49 11.29 -6.45
N ARG A 100 2.27 10.83 -7.67
CA ARG A 100 2.49 9.43 -8.06
C ARG A 100 3.91 8.96 -7.78
N VAL A 101 4.89 9.71 -8.30
CA VAL A 101 6.31 9.38 -8.15
C VAL A 101 6.74 9.45 -6.69
N THR A 102 6.35 10.50 -5.97
CA THR A 102 6.67 10.66 -4.55
C THR A 102 6.11 9.50 -3.72
N GLY A 103 4.85 9.15 -3.94
CA GLY A 103 4.22 8.02 -3.26
C GLY A 103 4.92 6.70 -3.52
N MET A 104 5.37 6.45 -4.75
CA MET A 104 6.14 5.25 -5.09
C MET A 104 7.52 5.25 -4.46
N LYS A 105 8.18 6.39 -4.35
CA LYS A 105 9.45 6.49 -3.63
C LYS A 105 9.30 6.07 -2.17
N PHE A 106 8.30 6.61 -1.46
CA PHE A 106 7.99 6.20 -0.10
C PHE A 106 7.72 4.71 0.00
N THR A 107 6.94 4.17 -0.94
CA THR A 107 6.59 2.75 -1.00
C THR A 107 7.85 1.88 -1.13
N PHE A 108 8.70 2.16 -2.10
CA PHE A 108 9.91 1.35 -2.34
C PHE A 108 10.95 1.50 -1.24
N PHE A 109 11.18 2.71 -0.72
CA PHE A 109 12.10 2.88 0.39
C PHE A 109 11.63 2.13 1.63
N THR A 110 10.35 2.15 1.93
CA THR A 110 9.79 1.38 3.05
C THR A 110 9.96 -0.12 2.82
N MET A 111 9.64 -0.61 1.63
CA MET A 111 9.78 -2.03 1.31
C MET A 111 11.23 -2.50 1.39
N ILE A 112 12.17 -1.72 0.84
CA ILE A 112 13.61 -2.04 0.89
C ILE A 112 14.08 -2.05 2.35
N GLY A 113 13.69 -1.05 3.14
CA GLY A 113 14.00 -1.01 4.57
C GLY A 113 13.47 -2.23 5.32
N LEU A 114 12.25 -2.65 5.02
CA LEU A 114 11.65 -3.85 5.62
C LEU A 114 12.34 -5.14 5.19
N VAL A 115 12.79 -5.24 3.94
CA VAL A 115 13.60 -6.38 3.47
C VAL A 115 14.89 -6.47 4.27
N VAL A 116 15.61 -5.35 4.41
CA VAL A 116 16.86 -5.30 5.20
C VAL A 116 16.60 -5.70 6.65
N LEU A 117 15.56 -5.14 7.27
CA LEU A 117 15.21 -5.48 8.66
C LEU A 117 14.84 -6.96 8.81
N ASN A 118 14.08 -7.52 7.88
CA ASN A 118 13.72 -8.93 7.90
C ASN A 118 14.98 -9.82 7.83
N LEU A 119 15.95 -9.45 7.00
CA LEU A 119 17.21 -10.18 6.91
C LEU A 119 18.06 -10.06 8.18
N ILE A 120 18.04 -8.88 8.83
CA ILE A 120 18.76 -8.67 10.10
C ILE A 120 18.11 -9.48 11.25
N TYR A 121 16.79 -9.47 11.34
CA TYR A 121 16.03 -10.12 12.41
C TYR A 121 15.70 -11.59 12.13
N LEU A 122 16.16 -12.13 10.99
CA LEU A 122 15.93 -13.53 10.66
C LEU A 122 16.55 -14.45 11.73
N PRO A 123 15.79 -15.42 12.26
CA PRO A 123 16.33 -16.33 13.29
C PRO A 123 17.23 -17.39 12.65
N TYR A 124 18.45 -17.03 12.34
CA TYR A 124 19.41 -17.85 11.59
C TYR A 124 19.67 -19.20 12.25
N GLY A 125 19.61 -19.26 13.59
CA GLY A 125 19.78 -20.50 14.32
C GLY A 125 18.68 -21.54 14.10
N ASN A 126 17.55 -21.14 13.52
CA ASN A 126 16.39 -22.00 13.26
C ASN A 126 16.25 -22.36 11.78
N LEU A 127 17.22 -22.03 10.94
CA LEU A 127 17.12 -22.26 9.49
C LEU A 127 17.50 -23.69 9.10
N TRP A 128 18.23 -24.41 9.96
CA TRP A 128 18.65 -25.80 9.77
C TRP A 128 18.81 -26.57 11.08
#